data_2a382c12222ad4cb175fea6e16010893
#
_entry.id   2a382c12222ad4cb175fea6e16010893
#
_cell.length_a   1.000
_cell.length_b   1.000
_cell.length_c   1.000
_cell.angle_alpha   90.00
_cell.angle_beta   90.00
_cell.angle_gamma   90.00
#
_symmetry.space_group_name_H-M   'P 1'
#
loop_
_entity.id
_entity.type
_entity.pdbx_description
1 polymer ?
#
loop_
_entity_poly.entity_id
_entity_poly.type
_entity_poly.pdbx_seq_one_letter_code
_entity_poly.pdbx_strand_id
1 'polypeptide(L)'
;MSGNYALRELARADLEAIWVYTAEHWGVEQAERYLQGLFDCFGELVVNPMLGRERDDVKAGYRSFPHGRHMVFYLMASGSIEV
;
A
#
# COMPACT_ATOMS: atom_id res chain seq x y z
N MET A 1 14.52 -15.04 -1.24
CA MET A 1 13.25 -14.40 -0.92
C MET A 1 13.29 -12.94 -1.30
N SER A 2 12.44 -12.58 -2.18
CA SER A 2 12.40 -11.20 -2.57
C SER A 2 11.97 -10.34 -1.39
N GLY A 3 12.23 -9.08 -1.48
CA GLY A 3 12.05 -8.17 -0.41
C GLY A 3 10.70 -8.23 0.27
N ASN A 4 10.65 -7.59 1.37
CA ASN A 4 9.49 -7.55 2.22
C ASN A 4 9.04 -6.12 2.37
N TYR A 5 7.82 -5.99 2.87
CA TYR A 5 7.34 -4.70 3.31
C TYR A 5 6.81 -4.82 4.72
N ALA A 6 6.83 -3.70 5.43
CA ALA A 6 6.26 -3.62 6.76
C ALA A 6 5.05 -2.69 6.70
N LEU A 7 4.01 -3.03 7.44
CA LEU A 7 2.83 -2.19 7.54
C LEU A 7 2.84 -1.49 8.88
N ARG A 8 2.77 -0.16 8.84
CA ARG A 8 2.62 0.59 10.07
C ARG A 8 1.19 0.44 10.59
N GLU A 9 1.02 0.77 11.85
CA GLU A 9 -0.26 0.59 12.52
C GLU A 9 -1.38 1.32 11.78
N LEU A 10 -1.12 2.55 11.34
CA LEU A 10 -2.13 3.31 10.63
C LEU A 10 -2.48 2.67 9.28
N ALA A 11 -1.49 2.12 8.60
CA ALA A 11 -1.76 1.46 7.32
C ALA A 11 -2.58 0.20 7.54
N ARG A 12 -2.29 -0.54 8.60
CA ARG A 12 -3.07 -1.74 8.92
C ARG A 12 -4.52 -1.38 9.20
N ALA A 13 -4.75 -0.33 9.99
CA ALA A 13 -6.10 0.12 10.29
C ALA A 13 -6.82 0.58 9.03
N ASP A 14 -6.10 1.28 8.15
CA ASP A 14 -6.70 1.72 6.90
C ASP A 14 -7.10 0.55 6.01
N LEU A 15 -6.27 -0.50 5.96
CA LEU A 15 -6.60 -1.69 5.18
C LEU A 15 -7.86 -2.37 5.70
N GLU A 16 -8.00 -2.44 7.02
CA GLU A 16 -9.21 -3.00 7.60
C GLU A 16 -10.44 -2.18 7.23
N ALA A 17 -10.33 -0.87 7.29
CA ALA A 17 -11.44 0.01 6.93
C ALA A 17 -11.79 -0.12 5.45
N ILE A 18 -10.78 -0.23 4.59
CA ILE A 18 -11.00 -0.42 3.16
C ILE A 18 -11.75 -1.73 2.93
N TRP A 19 -11.33 -2.80 3.62
CA TRP A 19 -11.98 -4.09 3.44
C TRP A 19 -13.45 -4.03 3.85
N VAL A 20 -13.73 -3.45 5.01
CA VAL A 20 -15.10 -3.35 5.51
C VAL A 20 -15.96 -2.53 4.54
N TYR A 21 -15.45 -1.38 4.12
CA TYR A 21 -16.18 -0.52 3.20
C TYR A 21 -16.47 -1.24 1.89
N THR A 22 -15.46 -1.88 1.34
CA THR A 22 -15.61 -2.55 0.05
C THR A 22 -16.56 -3.73 0.16
N ALA A 23 -16.45 -4.50 1.26
CA ALA A 23 -17.33 -5.64 1.46
C ALA A 23 -18.79 -5.22 1.59
N GLU A 24 -19.02 -4.11 2.29
CA GLU A 24 -20.38 -3.61 2.48
C GLU A 24 -21.00 -3.09 1.19
N HIS A 25 -20.19 -2.52 0.32
CA HIS A 25 -20.71 -1.88 -0.91
C HIS A 25 -20.65 -2.80 -2.12
N TRP A 26 -19.70 -3.74 -2.17
CA TRP A 26 -19.45 -4.53 -3.37
C TRP A 26 -19.38 -6.03 -3.10
N GLY A 27 -19.44 -6.44 -1.83
CA GLY A 27 -19.37 -7.84 -1.46
C GLY A 27 -17.98 -8.29 -1.05
N VAL A 28 -17.95 -9.42 -0.34
CA VAL A 28 -16.73 -9.96 0.24
C VAL A 28 -15.72 -10.35 -0.84
N GLU A 29 -16.20 -10.96 -1.92
CA GLU A 29 -15.29 -11.38 -3.00
C GLU A 29 -14.57 -10.18 -3.61
N GLN A 30 -15.29 -9.09 -3.81
CA GLN A 30 -14.68 -7.90 -4.37
C GLN A 30 -13.69 -7.29 -3.39
N ALA A 31 -14.02 -7.31 -2.10
CA ALA A 31 -13.13 -6.81 -1.07
C ALA A 31 -11.83 -7.60 -1.05
N GLU A 32 -11.92 -8.92 -1.16
CA GLU A 32 -10.72 -9.75 -1.16
C GLU A 32 -9.86 -9.49 -2.39
N ARG A 33 -10.50 -9.33 -3.53
CA ARG A 33 -9.76 -9.02 -4.76
C ARG A 33 -9.06 -7.67 -4.67
N TYR A 34 -9.74 -6.69 -4.12
CA TYR A 34 -9.16 -5.36 -4.02
C TYR A 34 -7.96 -5.35 -3.09
N LEU A 35 -8.08 -6.01 -1.94
CA LEU A 35 -6.94 -6.08 -1.01
C LEU A 35 -5.79 -6.89 -1.58
N GLN A 36 -6.10 -7.97 -2.31
CA GLN A 36 -5.04 -8.73 -2.95
C GLN A 36 -4.28 -7.86 -3.93
N GLY A 37 -5.00 -7.03 -4.68
CA GLY A 37 -4.36 -6.09 -5.60
C GLY A 37 -3.45 -5.10 -4.87
N LEU A 38 -3.87 -4.63 -3.70
CA LEU A 38 -3.04 -3.75 -2.89
C LEU A 38 -1.78 -4.46 -2.42
N PHE A 39 -1.91 -5.68 -1.93
CA PHE A 39 -0.74 -6.43 -1.48
C PHE A 39 0.21 -6.72 -2.65
N ASP A 40 -0.32 -7.03 -3.82
CA ASP A 40 0.51 -7.21 -5.00
C ASP A 40 1.26 -5.91 -5.34
N CYS A 41 0.57 -4.79 -5.19
CA CYS A 41 1.17 -3.48 -5.40
C CYS A 41 2.34 -3.25 -4.43
N PHE A 42 2.14 -3.58 -3.15
CA PHE A 42 3.23 -3.46 -2.18
C PHE A 42 4.43 -4.29 -2.59
N GLY A 43 4.18 -5.50 -3.08
CA GLY A 43 5.27 -6.37 -3.55
C GLY A 43 6.03 -5.75 -4.71
N GLU A 44 5.32 -5.13 -5.64
CA GLU A 44 5.98 -4.44 -6.75
C GLU A 44 6.82 -3.27 -6.28
N LEU A 45 6.35 -2.54 -5.28
CA LEU A 45 7.10 -1.41 -4.74
C LEU A 45 8.35 -1.86 -4.00
N VAL A 46 8.33 -3.06 -3.42
CA VAL A 46 9.54 -3.62 -2.82
C VAL A 46 10.58 -3.89 -3.88
N VAL A 47 10.16 -4.45 -5.01
CA VAL A 47 11.08 -4.76 -6.11
C VAL A 47 11.61 -3.50 -6.75
N ASN A 48 10.75 -2.49 -6.90
CA ASN A 48 11.14 -1.23 -7.53
C ASN A 48 10.59 -0.06 -6.73
N PRO A 49 11.27 0.30 -5.63
CA PRO A 49 10.74 1.38 -4.76
C PRO A 49 10.75 2.76 -5.40
N MET A 50 11.39 2.90 -6.56
CA MET A 50 11.38 4.17 -7.27
C MET A 50 10.13 4.37 -8.12
N LEU A 51 9.25 3.39 -8.19
CA LEU A 51 8.00 3.53 -8.94
C LEU A 51 7.13 4.65 -8.40
N GLY A 52 7.13 4.82 -7.08
CA GLY A 52 6.33 5.86 -6.46
C GLY A 52 6.94 7.23 -6.68
N ARG A 53 6.08 8.22 -6.64
CA ARG A 53 6.46 9.61 -6.83
C ARG A 53 6.91 10.20 -5.50
N GLU A 54 7.96 11.00 -5.52
CA GLU A 54 8.43 11.67 -4.30
C GLU A 54 7.35 12.59 -3.75
N ARG A 55 7.17 12.54 -2.44
CA ARG A 55 6.15 13.33 -1.77
C ARG A 55 6.74 14.05 -0.58
N ASP A 56 7.77 14.87 -0.85
CA ASP A 56 8.38 15.68 0.20
C ASP A 56 7.41 16.72 0.74
N ASP A 57 6.37 17.03 -0.02
CA ASP A 57 5.30 17.92 0.43
C ASP A 57 4.53 17.35 1.62
N VAL A 58 4.48 16.00 1.73
CA VAL A 58 3.85 15.35 2.87
C VAL A 58 4.84 15.21 4.01
N LYS A 59 5.99 14.63 3.72
CA LYS A 59 7.07 14.45 4.67
C LYS A 59 8.31 14.00 3.91
N ALA A 60 9.47 14.45 4.35
CA ALA A 60 10.71 14.12 3.67
C ALA A 60 10.90 12.62 3.59
N GLY A 61 11.26 12.13 2.43
CA GLY A 61 11.52 10.72 2.20
C GLY A 61 10.31 9.89 1.82
N TYR A 62 9.11 10.47 1.88
CA TYR A 62 7.90 9.73 1.50
C TYR A 62 7.76 9.66 -0.01
N ARG A 63 7.16 8.55 -0.45
CA ARG A 63 6.75 8.37 -1.83
C ARG A 63 5.30 7.93 -1.85
N SER A 64 4.63 8.15 -2.98
CA SER A 64 3.25 7.72 -3.14
C SER A 64 3.07 7.04 -4.48
N PHE A 65 2.17 6.06 -4.50
CA PHE A 65 1.85 5.32 -5.71
C PHE A 65 0.35 5.06 -5.73
N PRO A 66 -0.34 5.41 -6.83
CA PRO A 66 -1.78 5.23 -6.88
C PRO A 66 -2.16 3.77 -7.10
N HIS A 67 -3.22 3.35 -6.44
CA HIS A 67 -3.81 2.04 -6.67
C HIS A 67 -5.32 2.19 -6.56
N GLY A 68 -6.01 2.04 -7.67
CA GLY A 68 -7.45 2.21 -7.70
C GLY A 68 -7.82 3.60 -7.20
N ARG A 69 -8.64 3.63 -6.18
CA ARG A 69 -9.08 4.90 -5.59
C ARG A 69 -8.19 5.37 -4.46
N HIS A 70 -7.14 4.62 -4.17
CA HIS A 70 -6.32 4.89 -3.00
C HIS A 70 -4.91 5.30 -3.41
N MET A 71 -4.25 5.97 -2.49
CA MET A 71 -2.88 6.39 -2.67
C MET A 71 -2.06 5.65 -1.62
N VAL A 72 -1.05 4.91 -2.06
CA VAL A 72 -0.16 4.19 -1.16
C VAL A 72 1.01 5.10 -0.83
N PHE A 73 1.18 5.43 0.45
CA PHE A 73 2.33 6.20 0.90
C PHE A 73 3.31 5.26 1.56
N TYR A 74 4.59 5.41 1.23
CA TYR A 74 5.59 4.49 1.78
C TYR A 74 6.94 5.18 1.89
N LEU A 75 7.79 4.59 2.74
CA LEU A 75 9.18 5.00 2.91
C LEU A 75 10.04 3.85 2.43
N MET A 76 11.17 4.20 1.80
CA MET A 76 12.16 3.19 1.46
C MET A 76 13.01 2.88 2.68
N ALA A 77 13.26 1.61 2.89
CA ALA A 77 14.15 1.15 3.94
C ALA A 77 15.15 0.19 3.32
N SER A 78 16.20 -0.13 4.06
CA SER A 78 17.24 -1.01 3.54
C SER A 78 16.64 -2.38 3.19
N GLY A 79 16.56 -2.68 1.90
CA GLY A 79 16.06 -3.96 1.41
C GLY A 79 14.55 -4.15 1.56
N SER A 80 13.81 -3.10 1.92
CA SER A 80 12.36 -3.22 2.08
C SER A 80 11.71 -1.84 1.96
N ILE A 81 10.40 -1.81 2.12
CA ILE A 81 9.67 -0.55 2.23
C ILE A 81 8.78 -0.60 3.46
N GLU A 82 8.38 0.56 3.92
CA GLU A 82 7.49 0.70 5.06
C GLU A 82 6.26 1.47 4.60
N VAL A 83 5.13 0.80 4.63
CA VAL A 83 3.86 1.35 4.14
C VAL A 83 3.09 2.06 5.25
#